data_58a80a5233959ba202577ee93b88a7fa
#
_entry.id   58a80a5233959ba202577ee93b88a7fa
#
_cell.length_a   1.000
_cell.length_b   1.000
_cell.length_c   1.000
_cell.angle_alpha   90.00
_cell.angle_beta   90.00
_cell.angle_gamma   90.00
#
_symmetry.space_group_name_H-M   'P 1'
#
loop_
_entity.id
_entity.type
_entity.pdbx_description
1 polymer ?
#
loop_
_entity_poly.entity_id
_entity_poly.type
_entity_poly.pdbx_seq_one_letter_code
_entity_poly.pdbx_strand_id
1 'polypeptide(L)'
;MNKAELQKRQQMLSAVPTDEADDFEDIILSSAPGVDKEKVVHLPISKTVEYSDEDFERATGRPQPFKVYTEDRMESLCKSIADIGVIDPITVRPLPDGTYQVLAGRHRRRASIRIGAETIPAIIRSDISDYQAAMIMLDTNLERRAELSYSEKAYAYRMRMDLQHSRGRRTDLEGGQKVDTLGELGKENKESRRTVAYLIRLTWLIRPLLELVDEGDLGFKVAVAISYLSQETQEKLYEEIILPGEKVKQSQINELKVLETYGAVTSESLQTLFRKPIKPKVQAVTISGDILSDYADILPDSKEVERLFLEFLQTYRCSLKQA
;
A
#
# COMPACT_ATOMS: atom_id res chain seq x y z
N MET A 1 1.18 36.32 -4.75
CA MET A 1 0.51 37.26 -5.67
C MET A 1 -0.07 38.38 -4.83
N ASN A 2 0.32 39.63 -5.09
CA ASN A 2 -0.01 40.81 -4.26
C ASN A 2 -1.40 41.34 -4.66
N LYS A 3 -2.18 41.86 -3.67
CA LYS A 3 -3.55 42.38 -3.85
C LYS A 3 -3.66 43.45 -4.96
N ALA A 4 -2.58 44.21 -5.17
CA ALA A 4 -2.44 45.21 -6.21
C ALA A 4 -2.35 44.61 -7.64
N GLU A 5 -1.74 43.46 -7.79
CA GLU A 5 -1.68 42.71 -9.06
C GLU A 5 -3.03 42.12 -9.43
N LEU A 6 -3.80 41.68 -8.42
CA LEU A 6 -5.16 41.12 -8.64
C LEU A 6 -6.13 42.23 -9.10
N GLN A 7 -6.06 43.42 -8.51
CA GLN A 7 -6.88 44.57 -8.90
C GLN A 7 -6.55 45.09 -10.31
N LYS A 8 -5.25 45.12 -10.66
CA LYS A 8 -4.82 45.52 -12.01
C LYS A 8 -5.29 44.54 -13.08
N ARG A 9 -5.34 43.24 -12.75
CA ARG A 9 -5.85 42.19 -13.63
C ARG A 9 -7.37 42.25 -13.81
N GLN A 10 -8.12 42.55 -12.74
CA GLN A 10 -9.59 42.77 -12.83
C GLN A 10 -9.96 44.03 -13.64
N GLN A 11 -9.18 45.11 -13.56
CA GLN A 11 -9.39 46.29 -14.36
C GLN A 11 -9.04 46.08 -15.85
N MET A 12 -8.08 45.24 -16.19
CA MET A 12 -7.80 44.88 -17.58
C MET A 12 -8.91 43.99 -18.19
N LEU A 13 -9.50 43.07 -17.43
CA LEU A 13 -10.59 42.21 -17.87
C LEU A 13 -11.92 42.96 -18.10
N SER A 14 -12.15 44.08 -17.41
CA SER A 14 -13.36 44.89 -17.59
C SER A 14 -13.29 45.88 -18.74
N ALA A 15 -12.16 45.98 -19.43
CA ALA A 15 -11.93 46.94 -20.53
C ALA A 15 -11.99 46.32 -21.94
N VAL A 16 -12.24 45.01 -22.05
CA VAL A 16 -12.29 44.28 -23.33
C VAL A 16 -13.76 44.13 -23.79
N PRO A 17 -14.12 44.48 -25.04
CA PRO A 17 -15.45 44.20 -25.59
C PRO A 17 -15.76 42.71 -25.61
N THR A 18 -17.01 42.35 -25.30
CA THR A 18 -17.46 40.97 -25.06
C THR A 18 -17.32 40.00 -26.24
N ASP A 19 -17.13 40.46 -27.45
CA ASP A 19 -17.02 39.63 -28.66
C ASP A 19 -15.56 39.14 -28.94
N GLU A 20 -14.55 39.72 -28.28
CA GLU A 20 -13.15 39.33 -28.43
C GLU A 20 -12.61 38.58 -27.17
N ALA A 21 -13.44 38.37 -26.14
CA ALA A 21 -12.99 37.79 -24.87
C ALA A 21 -12.67 36.29 -24.97
N ASP A 22 -13.40 35.55 -25.81
CA ASP A 22 -13.18 34.10 -26.00
C ASP A 22 -11.85 33.82 -26.72
N ASP A 23 -11.49 34.68 -27.70
CA ASP A 23 -10.20 34.58 -28.41
C ASP A 23 -9.02 34.98 -27.52
N PHE A 24 -9.23 35.87 -26.53
CA PHE A 24 -8.17 36.33 -25.61
C PHE A 24 -7.85 35.31 -24.48
N GLU A 25 -8.86 34.60 -23.99
CA GLU A 25 -8.64 33.50 -23.04
C GLU A 25 -7.86 32.37 -23.69
N ASP A 26 -8.12 32.03 -24.93
CA ASP A 26 -7.37 31.05 -25.70
C ASP A 26 -5.92 31.46 -25.97
N ILE A 27 -5.66 32.77 -26.21
CA ILE A 27 -4.30 33.28 -26.40
C ILE A 27 -3.48 33.31 -25.11
N ILE A 28 -4.08 33.70 -23.98
CA ILE A 28 -3.38 33.73 -22.67
C ILE A 28 -3.07 32.30 -22.15
N LEU A 29 -3.96 31.35 -22.41
CA LEU A 29 -3.77 29.94 -22.03
C LEU A 29 -2.81 29.21 -22.99
N SER A 30 -2.64 29.68 -24.24
CA SER A 30 -1.70 29.11 -25.21
C SER A 30 -0.25 29.60 -25.05
N SER A 31 0.00 30.67 -24.30
CA SER A 31 1.33 31.29 -24.16
C SER A 31 2.14 30.85 -22.94
N ALA A 32 1.70 29.85 -22.17
CA ALA A 32 2.53 29.22 -21.14
C ALA A 32 3.50 28.24 -21.81
N PRO A 33 4.84 28.43 -21.74
CA PRO A 33 5.78 27.53 -22.36
C PRO A 33 5.74 26.17 -21.68
N GLY A 34 5.31 25.11 -22.41
CA GLY A 34 5.49 23.71 -22.01
C GLY A 34 4.24 22.93 -21.58
N VAL A 35 3.04 23.46 -21.76
CA VAL A 35 1.81 22.67 -21.61
C VAL A 35 1.17 22.54 -23.00
N ASP A 36 1.56 21.50 -23.74
CA ASP A 36 0.71 20.98 -24.81
C ASP A 36 -0.64 20.65 -24.17
N LYS A 37 -1.67 21.46 -24.43
CA LYS A 37 -3.06 21.13 -24.07
C LYS A 37 -3.39 19.85 -24.82
N GLU A 38 -3.33 18.71 -24.12
CA GLU A 38 -3.73 17.43 -24.68
C GLU A 38 -5.20 17.56 -25.14
N LYS A 39 -5.39 17.58 -26.46
CA LYS A 39 -6.72 17.77 -27.05
C LYS A 39 -7.63 16.61 -26.67
N VAL A 40 -8.68 16.90 -25.91
CA VAL A 40 -9.72 15.93 -25.60
C VAL A 40 -10.60 15.72 -26.83
N VAL A 41 -10.76 14.46 -27.23
CA VAL A 41 -11.63 14.05 -28.34
C VAL A 41 -12.69 13.07 -27.83
N HIS A 42 -13.85 13.03 -28.47
CA HIS A 42 -14.88 12.03 -28.17
C HIS A 42 -14.72 10.84 -29.12
N LEU A 43 -14.30 9.69 -28.58
CA LEU A 43 -14.12 8.48 -29.33
C LEU A 43 -15.35 7.57 -29.22
N PRO A 44 -15.78 6.90 -30.32
CA PRO A 44 -16.73 5.82 -30.23
C PRO A 44 -16.21 4.72 -29.31
N ILE A 45 -17.00 4.32 -28.30
CA ILE A 45 -16.58 3.29 -27.35
C ILE A 45 -16.26 1.98 -28.05
N SER A 46 -16.98 1.66 -29.12
CA SER A 46 -16.75 0.46 -29.95
C SER A 46 -15.34 0.38 -30.57
N LYS A 47 -14.68 1.53 -30.75
CA LYS A 47 -13.28 1.60 -31.23
C LYS A 47 -12.25 1.54 -30.10
N THR A 48 -12.67 1.45 -28.86
CA THR A 48 -11.74 1.36 -27.73
C THR A 48 -11.58 -0.08 -27.27
N VAL A 49 -10.36 -0.50 -26.99
CA VAL A 49 -10.00 -1.83 -26.45
C VAL A 49 -9.25 -1.67 -25.13
N GLU A 50 -9.42 -2.59 -24.20
CA GLU A 50 -8.66 -2.57 -22.96
C GLU A 50 -7.20 -2.97 -23.20
N TYR A 51 -6.30 -2.40 -22.42
CA TYR A 51 -4.93 -2.90 -22.31
C TYR A 51 -5.02 -4.24 -21.57
N SER A 52 -4.81 -5.33 -22.29
CA SER A 52 -5.00 -6.67 -21.76
C SER A 52 -3.91 -7.04 -20.75
N ASP A 53 -4.20 -8.04 -19.90
CA ASP A 53 -3.20 -8.56 -18.97
C ASP A 53 -2.04 -9.22 -19.73
N GLU A 54 -2.32 -9.85 -20.88
CA GLU A 54 -1.32 -10.46 -21.75
C GLU A 54 -0.39 -9.41 -22.39
N ASP A 55 -0.94 -8.26 -22.84
CA ASP A 55 -0.15 -7.18 -23.41
C ASP A 55 0.74 -6.54 -22.34
N PHE A 56 0.18 -6.37 -21.12
CA PHE A 56 0.92 -5.84 -19.99
C PHE A 56 2.04 -6.80 -19.56
N GLU A 57 1.76 -8.09 -19.45
CA GLU A 57 2.75 -9.10 -19.11
C GLU A 57 3.85 -9.21 -20.17
N ARG A 58 3.50 -9.11 -21.46
CA ARG A 58 4.47 -9.05 -22.55
C ARG A 58 5.41 -7.86 -22.43
N ALA A 59 4.90 -6.71 -22.01
CA ALA A 59 5.68 -5.48 -21.86
C ALA A 59 6.55 -5.47 -20.60
N THR A 60 6.13 -6.11 -19.51
CA THR A 60 6.73 -6.00 -18.17
C THR A 60 7.34 -7.29 -17.64
N GLY A 61 7.01 -8.45 -18.25
CA GLY A 61 7.39 -9.78 -17.77
C GLY A 61 6.58 -10.25 -16.55
N ARG A 62 5.50 -9.55 -16.16
CA ARG A 62 4.66 -9.86 -15.00
C ARG A 62 3.20 -9.44 -15.23
N PRO A 63 2.23 -10.12 -14.60
CA PRO A 63 0.84 -9.71 -14.65
C PRO A 63 0.63 -8.37 -13.96
N GLN A 64 -0.39 -7.62 -14.38
CA GLN A 64 -0.73 -6.34 -13.78
C GLN A 64 -1.17 -6.51 -12.31
N PRO A 65 -0.78 -5.58 -11.41
CA PRO A 65 -1.08 -5.71 -9.98
C PRO A 65 -2.47 -5.24 -9.56
N PHE A 66 -3.19 -4.50 -10.40
CA PHE A 66 -4.40 -3.78 -10.00
C PHE A 66 -5.66 -4.64 -10.09
N LYS A 67 -6.42 -4.68 -9.00
CA LYS A 67 -7.69 -5.40 -8.91
C LYS A 67 -8.78 -4.70 -9.72
N VAL A 68 -9.75 -5.47 -10.17
CA VAL A 68 -10.97 -4.92 -10.77
C VAL A 68 -11.87 -4.38 -9.65
N TYR A 69 -12.62 -3.31 -9.92
CA TYR A 69 -13.58 -2.78 -8.96
C TYR A 69 -14.62 -3.83 -8.57
N THR A 70 -15.02 -3.82 -7.30
CA THR A 70 -16.18 -4.57 -6.82
C THR A 70 -17.45 -4.09 -7.51
N GLU A 71 -18.50 -4.90 -7.52
CA GLU A 71 -19.76 -4.56 -8.18
C GLU A 71 -20.37 -3.27 -7.62
N ASP A 72 -20.43 -3.12 -6.30
CA ASP A 72 -20.95 -1.91 -5.64
C ASP A 72 -20.22 -0.64 -6.08
N ARG A 73 -18.90 -0.73 -6.21
CA ARG A 73 -18.07 0.40 -6.65
C ARG A 73 -18.28 0.70 -8.13
N MET A 74 -18.48 -0.34 -8.93
CA MET A 74 -18.78 -0.18 -10.36
C MET A 74 -20.17 0.43 -10.56
N GLU A 75 -21.18 0.03 -9.81
CA GLU A 75 -22.51 0.63 -9.82
C GLU A 75 -22.48 2.11 -9.42
N SER A 76 -21.75 2.43 -8.36
CA SER A 76 -21.56 3.82 -7.93
C SER A 76 -20.92 4.69 -9.03
N LEU A 77 -19.91 4.14 -9.73
CA LEU A 77 -19.27 4.81 -10.85
C LEU A 77 -20.23 4.98 -12.06
N CYS A 78 -21.02 3.94 -12.37
CA CYS A 78 -22.04 3.99 -13.42
C CYS A 78 -23.06 5.11 -13.15
N LYS A 79 -23.55 5.20 -11.91
CA LYS A 79 -24.49 6.24 -11.49
C LYS A 79 -23.86 7.64 -11.64
N SER A 80 -22.64 7.83 -11.16
CA SER A 80 -21.93 9.10 -11.29
C SER A 80 -21.76 9.51 -12.75
N ILE A 81 -21.36 8.58 -13.64
CA ILE A 81 -21.19 8.87 -15.06
C ILE A 81 -22.54 9.15 -15.76
N ALA A 82 -23.60 8.48 -15.34
CA ALA A 82 -24.94 8.76 -15.88
C ALA A 82 -25.44 10.16 -15.51
N ASP A 83 -25.12 10.62 -14.27
CA ASP A 83 -25.59 11.91 -13.75
C ASP A 83 -24.80 13.10 -14.33
N ILE A 84 -23.46 13.00 -14.42
CA ILE A 84 -22.60 14.15 -14.75
C ILE A 84 -21.63 13.89 -15.91
N GLY A 85 -21.68 12.70 -16.53
CA GLY A 85 -20.73 12.30 -17.58
C GLY A 85 -19.36 11.89 -17.06
N VAL A 86 -18.45 11.62 -18.00
CA VAL A 86 -17.04 11.30 -17.70
C VAL A 86 -16.26 12.61 -17.60
N ILE A 87 -15.97 13.05 -16.38
CA ILE A 87 -15.24 14.32 -16.12
C ILE A 87 -13.77 14.20 -16.56
N ASP A 88 -13.07 13.15 -16.09
CA ASP A 88 -11.69 12.90 -16.49
C ASP A 88 -11.64 12.05 -17.75
N PRO A 89 -11.05 12.52 -18.87
CA PRO A 89 -10.95 11.73 -20.09
C PRO A 89 -10.11 10.47 -19.87
N ILE A 90 -10.38 9.42 -20.66
CA ILE A 90 -9.51 8.24 -20.71
C ILE A 90 -8.25 8.57 -21.52
N THR A 91 -7.12 7.91 -21.21
CA THR A 91 -5.90 8.02 -22.02
C THR A 91 -5.78 6.78 -22.90
N VAL A 92 -5.57 6.99 -24.19
CA VAL A 92 -5.51 5.90 -25.18
C VAL A 92 -4.32 6.08 -26.13
N ARG A 93 -3.86 4.96 -26.73
CA ARG A 93 -2.95 4.98 -27.87
C ARG A 93 -3.59 4.32 -29.09
N PRO A 94 -3.31 4.79 -30.31
CA PRO A 94 -3.82 4.14 -31.53
C PRO A 94 -3.13 2.80 -31.74
N LEU A 95 -3.86 1.80 -32.23
CA LEU A 95 -3.35 0.51 -32.69
C LEU A 95 -3.37 0.43 -34.21
N PRO A 96 -2.58 -0.48 -34.83
CA PRO A 96 -2.50 -0.62 -36.28
C PRO A 96 -3.83 -1.01 -36.96
N ASP A 97 -4.75 -1.65 -36.21
CA ASP A 97 -6.09 -2.06 -36.69
C ASP A 97 -7.11 -0.93 -36.70
N GLY A 98 -6.71 0.29 -36.33
CA GLY A 98 -7.59 1.46 -36.24
C GLY A 98 -8.41 1.55 -34.96
N THR A 99 -8.17 0.67 -33.97
CA THR A 99 -8.72 0.77 -32.63
C THR A 99 -7.80 1.59 -31.70
N TYR A 100 -8.29 1.87 -30.49
CA TYR A 100 -7.57 2.66 -29.49
C TYR A 100 -7.44 1.85 -28.20
N GLN A 101 -6.20 1.53 -27.81
CA GLN A 101 -5.92 0.81 -26.57
C GLN A 101 -5.95 1.76 -25.38
N VAL A 102 -6.76 1.43 -24.35
CA VAL A 102 -6.95 2.24 -23.15
C VAL A 102 -5.83 2.01 -22.15
N LEU A 103 -4.97 3.02 -21.96
CA LEU A 103 -3.85 3.01 -21.01
C LEU A 103 -4.27 3.45 -19.61
N ALA A 104 -5.20 4.41 -19.51
CA ALA A 104 -5.77 4.87 -18.24
C ALA A 104 -7.28 5.07 -18.35
N GLY A 105 -8.01 4.76 -17.27
CA GLY A 105 -9.46 4.91 -17.21
C GLY A 105 -10.27 3.66 -17.58
N ARG A 106 -9.71 2.46 -17.42
CA ARG A 106 -10.38 1.17 -17.68
C ARG A 106 -11.77 1.08 -17.05
N HIS A 107 -11.91 1.46 -15.79
CA HIS A 107 -13.20 1.40 -15.10
C HIS A 107 -14.20 2.44 -15.61
N ARG A 108 -13.74 3.63 -16.01
CA ARG A 108 -14.58 4.64 -16.69
C ARG A 108 -15.14 4.12 -18.02
N ARG A 109 -14.29 3.47 -18.82
CA ARG A 109 -14.74 2.82 -20.05
C ARG A 109 -15.76 1.72 -19.77
N ARG A 110 -15.50 0.82 -18.81
CA ARG A 110 -16.44 -0.26 -18.44
C ARG A 110 -17.77 0.29 -17.96
N ALA A 111 -17.77 1.31 -17.11
CA ALA A 111 -18.97 1.95 -16.63
C ALA A 111 -19.73 2.64 -17.78
N SER A 112 -19.04 3.34 -18.70
CA SER A 112 -19.67 3.94 -19.90
C SER A 112 -20.33 2.91 -20.80
N ILE A 113 -19.73 1.72 -20.98
CA ILE A 113 -20.35 0.61 -21.71
C ILE A 113 -21.63 0.12 -21.01
N ARG A 114 -21.59 -0.03 -19.67
CA ARG A 114 -22.75 -0.52 -18.89
C ARG A 114 -23.96 0.43 -18.97
N ILE A 115 -23.73 1.73 -19.02
CA ILE A 115 -24.81 2.71 -19.15
C ILE A 115 -25.22 2.96 -20.61
N GLY A 116 -24.63 2.27 -21.60
CA GLY A 116 -24.98 2.39 -23.00
C GLY A 116 -24.49 3.68 -23.69
N ALA A 117 -23.41 4.30 -23.17
CA ALA A 117 -22.84 5.48 -23.81
C ALA A 117 -22.23 5.13 -25.18
N GLU A 118 -22.48 5.96 -26.21
CA GLU A 118 -21.93 5.73 -27.55
C GLU A 118 -20.49 6.20 -27.69
N THR A 119 -20.13 7.29 -26.98
CA THR A 119 -18.81 7.90 -27.03
C THR A 119 -18.24 8.10 -25.63
N ILE A 120 -16.92 8.28 -25.55
CA ILE A 120 -16.21 8.58 -24.31
C ILE A 120 -15.14 9.65 -24.57
N PRO A 121 -14.98 10.65 -23.68
CA PRO A 121 -13.91 11.64 -23.82
C PRO A 121 -12.55 10.97 -23.60
N ALA A 122 -11.62 11.23 -24.52
CA ALA A 122 -10.31 10.58 -24.56
C ALA A 122 -9.20 11.54 -24.95
N ILE A 123 -8.01 11.29 -24.42
CA ILE A 123 -6.74 11.90 -24.82
C ILE A 123 -5.98 10.85 -25.62
N ILE A 124 -5.66 11.17 -26.88
CA ILE A 124 -4.90 10.27 -27.75
C ILE A 124 -3.42 10.59 -27.61
N ARG A 125 -2.64 9.58 -27.19
CA ARG A 125 -1.18 9.64 -27.19
C ARG A 125 -0.64 8.77 -28.31
N SER A 126 -0.12 9.41 -29.36
CA SER A 126 0.57 8.75 -30.46
C SER A 126 2.00 8.37 -30.06
N ASP A 127 2.61 7.44 -30.81
CA ASP A 127 4.02 7.05 -30.68
C ASP A 127 4.42 6.50 -29.30
N ILE A 128 3.45 5.88 -28.59
CA ILE A 128 3.66 5.24 -27.29
C ILE A 128 4.10 3.79 -27.49
N SER A 129 5.32 3.46 -27.08
CA SER A 129 5.82 2.08 -27.03
C SER A 129 5.11 1.25 -25.95
N ASP A 130 5.17 -0.09 -26.03
CA ASP A 130 4.60 -0.98 -25.02
C ASP A 130 5.14 -0.72 -23.61
N TYR A 131 6.44 -0.42 -23.52
CA TYR A 131 7.08 0.02 -22.28
C TYR A 131 6.43 1.29 -21.70
N GLN A 132 6.25 2.32 -22.53
CA GLN A 132 5.65 3.58 -22.11
C GLN A 132 4.17 3.40 -21.75
N ALA A 133 3.45 2.51 -22.46
CA ALA A 133 2.07 2.16 -22.14
C ALA A 133 1.95 1.54 -20.76
N ALA A 134 2.82 0.57 -20.43
CA ALA A 134 2.87 -0.04 -19.11
C ALA A 134 3.21 0.98 -18.01
N MET A 135 4.14 1.91 -18.28
CA MET A 135 4.50 2.98 -17.36
C MET A 135 3.32 3.91 -17.07
N ILE A 136 2.62 4.37 -18.10
CA ILE A 136 1.42 5.22 -17.96
C ILE A 136 0.36 4.51 -17.11
N MET A 137 0.14 3.20 -17.35
CA MET A 137 -0.80 2.42 -16.56
C MET A 137 -0.40 2.35 -15.08
N LEU A 138 0.88 2.11 -14.78
CA LEU A 138 1.37 2.06 -13.39
C LEU A 138 1.26 3.42 -12.72
N ASP A 139 1.73 4.50 -13.35
CA ASP A 139 1.78 5.84 -12.79
C ASP A 139 0.37 6.38 -12.51
N THR A 140 -0.55 6.29 -13.48
CA THR A 140 -1.93 6.77 -13.31
C THR A 140 -2.71 6.02 -12.22
N ASN A 141 -2.41 4.74 -11.97
CA ASN A 141 -3.00 4.00 -10.86
C ASN A 141 -2.32 4.36 -9.52
N LEU A 142 -0.98 4.55 -9.50
CA LEU A 142 -0.26 4.99 -8.31
C LEU A 142 -0.66 6.40 -7.86
N GLU A 143 -1.05 7.31 -8.76
CA GLU A 143 -1.59 8.63 -8.41
C GLU A 143 -2.89 8.54 -7.59
N ARG A 144 -3.70 7.49 -7.78
CA ARG A 144 -4.95 7.22 -7.06
C ARG A 144 -4.76 6.40 -5.78
N ARG A 145 -3.67 6.55 -5.10
CA ARG A 145 -3.16 5.73 -3.98
C ARG A 145 -4.11 5.46 -2.83
N ALA A 146 -5.02 6.37 -2.52
CA ALA A 146 -5.98 6.18 -1.43
C ALA A 146 -6.88 4.95 -1.62
N GLU A 147 -7.00 4.49 -2.87
CA GLU A 147 -7.87 3.40 -3.29
C GLU A 147 -7.14 2.06 -3.46
N LEU A 148 -5.80 2.08 -3.48
CA LEU A 148 -5.00 0.87 -3.69
C LEU A 148 -4.70 0.15 -2.37
N SER A 149 -4.78 -1.18 -2.40
CA SER A 149 -4.32 -2.03 -1.31
C SER A 149 -2.79 -1.99 -1.16
N TYR A 150 -2.27 -2.52 -0.05
CA TYR A 150 -0.82 -2.61 0.16
C TYR A 150 -0.14 -3.51 -0.87
N SER A 151 -0.78 -4.61 -1.25
CA SER A 151 -0.27 -5.53 -2.27
C SER A 151 -0.18 -4.86 -3.64
N GLU A 152 -1.23 -4.14 -4.07
CA GLU A 152 -1.25 -3.41 -5.33
C GLU A 152 -0.13 -2.35 -5.38
N LYS A 153 0.02 -1.56 -4.31
CA LYS A 153 1.11 -0.59 -4.19
C LYS A 153 2.48 -1.26 -4.25
N ALA A 154 2.66 -2.35 -3.49
CA ALA A 154 3.92 -3.08 -3.42
C ALA A 154 4.38 -3.56 -4.80
N TYR A 155 3.51 -4.24 -5.52
CA TYR A 155 3.83 -4.74 -6.86
C TYR A 155 3.97 -3.62 -7.89
N ALA A 156 3.13 -2.58 -7.85
CA ALA A 156 3.23 -1.44 -8.77
C ALA A 156 4.58 -0.71 -8.62
N TYR A 157 5.00 -0.41 -7.38
CA TYR A 157 6.33 0.20 -7.14
C TYR A 157 7.48 -0.73 -7.54
N ARG A 158 7.35 -2.03 -7.27
CA ARG A 158 8.37 -3.00 -7.69
C ARG A 158 8.52 -3.02 -9.21
N MET A 159 7.41 -3.10 -9.94
CA MET A 159 7.42 -3.14 -11.40
C MET A 159 7.95 -1.83 -11.99
N ARG A 160 7.54 -0.69 -11.42
CA ARG A 160 8.04 0.62 -11.82
C ARG A 160 9.56 0.71 -11.68
N MET A 161 10.09 0.19 -10.57
CA MET A 161 11.53 0.13 -10.33
C MET A 161 12.24 -0.82 -11.31
N ASP A 162 11.69 -2.03 -11.52
CA ASP A 162 12.27 -3.03 -12.43
C ASP A 162 12.31 -2.49 -13.89
N LEU A 163 11.27 -1.79 -14.33
CA LEU A 163 11.19 -1.15 -15.64
C LEU A 163 12.25 -0.04 -15.80
N GLN A 164 12.45 0.80 -14.80
CA GLN A 164 13.48 1.83 -14.82
C GLN A 164 14.90 1.22 -14.89
N HIS A 165 15.17 0.17 -14.11
CA HIS A 165 16.47 -0.51 -14.12
C HIS A 165 16.76 -1.21 -15.46
N SER A 166 15.74 -1.71 -16.14
CA SER A 166 15.90 -2.33 -17.47
C SER A 166 16.41 -1.33 -18.52
N ARG A 167 16.02 -0.07 -18.39
CA ARG A 167 16.48 1.02 -19.27
C ARG A 167 17.93 1.43 -18.99
N GLY A 168 18.34 1.50 -17.71
CA GLY A 168 19.70 1.88 -17.31
C GLY A 168 20.78 0.91 -17.76
N ARG A 169 20.45 -0.37 -18.02
CA ARG A 169 21.39 -1.36 -18.57
C ARG A 169 21.64 -1.22 -20.06
N ARG A 170 20.83 -0.46 -20.80
CA ARG A 170 20.95 -0.26 -22.26
C ARG A 170 21.63 1.03 -22.66
N THR A 171 21.90 1.93 -21.73
CA THR A 171 22.62 3.16 -21.99
C THR A 171 24.03 3.05 -21.41
N ASP A 172 24.98 2.67 -22.22
CA ASP A 172 26.42 2.89 -22.02
C ASP A 172 26.73 4.40 -22.11
N LEU A 173 26.06 5.16 -21.24
CA LEU A 173 26.32 6.58 -21.09
C LEU A 173 27.48 6.76 -20.10
N GLU A 174 28.61 7.15 -20.60
CA GLU A 174 29.72 7.73 -19.85
C GLU A 174 29.22 8.85 -18.94
N GLY A 175 29.27 8.62 -17.63
CA GLY A 175 28.87 9.58 -16.62
C GLY A 175 27.88 9.02 -15.59
N GLY A 176 28.29 7.96 -14.89
CA GLY A 176 27.46 7.24 -13.92
C GLY A 176 26.97 8.06 -12.73
N GLN A 177 26.02 8.95 -12.92
CA GLN A 177 25.17 9.41 -11.81
C GLN A 177 24.26 8.26 -11.41
N LYS A 178 24.46 7.74 -10.19
CA LYS A 178 23.49 6.81 -9.57
C LYS A 178 22.18 7.55 -9.37
N VAL A 179 21.22 7.31 -10.26
CA VAL A 179 19.87 7.84 -10.12
C VAL A 179 19.24 7.20 -8.88
N ASP A 180 18.80 8.02 -7.90
CA ASP A 180 18.08 7.53 -6.72
C ASP A 180 16.62 7.21 -7.09
N THR A 181 16.42 6.12 -7.82
CA THR A 181 15.14 5.66 -8.34
C THR A 181 14.05 5.60 -7.25
N LEU A 182 14.40 5.15 -6.04
CA LEU A 182 13.45 5.10 -4.90
C LEU A 182 13.08 6.49 -4.40
N GLY A 183 14.02 7.42 -4.40
CA GLY A 183 13.79 8.80 -4.00
C GLY A 183 12.95 9.56 -5.02
N GLU A 184 13.16 9.31 -6.31
CA GLU A 184 12.36 9.88 -7.39
C GLU A 184 10.92 9.35 -7.35
N LEU A 185 10.73 8.03 -7.28
CA LEU A 185 9.42 7.40 -7.11
C LEU A 185 8.68 7.92 -5.87
N GLY A 186 9.40 8.13 -4.78
CA GLY A 186 8.82 8.71 -3.56
C GLY A 186 8.35 10.15 -3.78
N LYS A 187 9.14 11.00 -4.43
CA LYS A 187 8.79 12.39 -4.71
C LYS A 187 7.59 12.50 -5.65
N GLU A 188 7.61 11.78 -6.77
CA GLU A 188 6.52 11.71 -7.74
C GLU A 188 5.20 11.32 -7.06
N ASN A 189 5.29 10.40 -6.12
CA ASN A 189 4.16 9.84 -5.43
C ASN A 189 3.92 10.42 -4.03
N LYS A 190 4.51 11.53 -3.61
CA LYS A 190 4.40 12.15 -2.28
C LYS A 190 4.59 11.16 -1.12
N GLU A 191 5.45 10.17 -1.32
CA GLU A 191 5.81 9.15 -0.34
C GLU A 191 7.29 9.34 0.05
N SER A 192 7.67 8.91 1.26
CA SER A 192 9.08 8.90 1.60
C SER A 192 9.81 7.76 0.87
N ARG A 193 11.09 7.96 0.53
CA ARG A 193 11.96 6.90 -0.01
C ARG A 193 11.88 5.61 0.82
N ARG A 194 11.81 5.77 2.13
CA ARG A 194 11.71 4.65 3.08
C ARG A 194 10.38 3.91 2.95
N THR A 195 9.28 4.64 2.79
CA THR A 195 7.94 4.06 2.58
C THR A 195 7.90 3.24 1.31
N VAL A 196 8.43 3.79 0.20
CA VAL A 196 8.51 3.07 -1.09
C VAL A 196 9.35 1.79 -0.96
N ALA A 197 10.52 1.86 -0.30
CA ALA A 197 11.35 0.69 -0.05
C ALA A 197 10.62 -0.39 0.79
N TYR A 198 9.86 0.01 1.81
CA TYR A 198 9.07 -0.91 2.62
C TYR A 198 7.89 -1.51 1.85
N LEU A 199 7.20 -0.73 1.01
CA LEU A 199 6.15 -1.24 0.15
C LEU A 199 6.71 -2.27 -0.82
N ILE A 200 7.80 -1.96 -1.52
CA ILE A 200 8.47 -2.94 -2.40
C ILE A 200 8.87 -4.19 -1.61
N ARG A 201 9.33 -4.04 -0.36
CA ARG A 201 9.72 -5.18 0.47
C ARG A 201 8.56 -6.15 0.76
N LEU A 202 7.31 -5.70 0.81
CA LEU A 202 6.14 -6.58 0.98
C LEU A 202 6.00 -7.61 -0.14
N THR A 203 6.56 -7.39 -1.33
CA THR A 203 6.53 -8.36 -2.44
C THR A 203 7.31 -9.65 -2.16
N TRP A 204 8.05 -9.74 -1.05
CA TRP A 204 8.74 -10.95 -0.57
C TRP A 204 7.92 -11.74 0.46
N LEU A 205 6.73 -11.26 0.83
CA LEU A 205 5.81 -12.05 1.66
C LEU A 205 5.18 -13.18 0.86
N ILE A 206 4.91 -14.30 1.53
CA ILE A 206 4.02 -15.32 0.99
C ILE A 206 2.62 -14.73 0.85
N ARG A 207 1.87 -15.25 -0.13
CA ARG A 207 0.56 -14.70 -0.50
C ARG A 207 -0.43 -14.58 0.67
N PRO A 208 -0.62 -15.59 1.55
CA PRO A 208 -1.55 -15.47 2.67
C PRO A 208 -1.21 -14.32 3.63
N LEU A 209 0.08 -14.07 3.91
CA LEU A 209 0.51 -12.96 4.76
C LEU A 209 0.25 -11.60 4.11
N LEU A 210 0.42 -11.51 2.80
CA LEU A 210 0.15 -10.28 2.06
C LEU A 210 -1.36 -9.96 2.01
N GLU A 211 -2.21 -10.96 1.90
CA GLU A 211 -3.66 -10.83 1.99
C GLU A 211 -4.10 -10.30 3.36
N LEU A 212 -3.52 -10.80 4.47
CA LEU A 212 -3.77 -10.28 5.81
C LEU A 212 -3.34 -8.81 5.99
N VAL A 213 -2.31 -8.37 5.25
CA VAL A 213 -1.92 -6.94 5.25
C VAL A 213 -2.97 -6.10 4.55
N ASP A 214 -3.52 -6.58 3.43
CA ASP A 214 -4.57 -5.89 2.69
C ASP A 214 -5.87 -5.77 3.50
N GLU A 215 -6.21 -6.80 4.27
CA GLU A 215 -7.39 -6.87 5.16
C GLU A 215 -7.20 -6.04 6.43
N GLY A 216 -5.96 -5.70 6.78
CA GLY A 216 -5.63 -4.92 7.98
C GLY A 216 -5.40 -5.78 9.23
N ASP A 217 -5.48 -7.10 9.13
CA ASP A 217 -5.27 -8.04 10.23
C ASP A 217 -3.79 -8.18 10.60
N LEU A 218 -2.89 -7.97 9.62
CA LEU A 218 -1.45 -7.92 9.84
C LEU A 218 -0.93 -6.49 9.66
N GLY A 219 -0.42 -5.89 10.74
CA GLY A 219 0.09 -4.51 10.71
C GLY A 219 1.30 -4.33 9.77
N PHE A 220 1.33 -3.26 8.97
CA PHE A 220 2.34 -2.95 7.96
C PHE A 220 3.79 -3.12 8.45
N LYS A 221 4.14 -2.58 9.64
CA LYS A 221 5.51 -2.68 10.18
C LYS A 221 5.92 -4.11 10.52
N VAL A 222 4.98 -4.91 11.02
CA VAL A 222 5.20 -6.34 11.33
C VAL A 222 5.38 -7.11 10.04
N ALA A 223 4.54 -6.87 9.03
CA ALA A 223 4.63 -7.46 7.71
C ALA A 223 5.99 -7.19 7.04
N VAL A 224 6.46 -5.93 7.10
CA VAL A 224 7.81 -5.58 6.62
C VAL A 224 8.89 -6.37 7.37
N ALA A 225 8.78 -6.53 8.70
CA ALA A 225 9.75 -7.34 9.45
C ALA A 225 9.72 -8.83 9.02
N ILE A 226 8.53 -9.40 8.85
CA ILE A 226 8.34 -10.79 8.39
C ILE A 226 8.93 -11.00 6.99
N SER A 227 8.82 -10.03 6.09
CA SER A 227 9.34 -10.13 4.72
C SER A 227 10.86 -10.36 4.63
N TYR A 228 11.60 -10.17 5.72
CA TYR A 228 13.03 -10.47 5.81
C TYR A 228 13.35 -11.93 6.19
N LEU A 229 12.35 -12.71 6.60
CA LEU A 229 12.47 -14.12 6.86
C LEU A 229 12.42 -14.91 5.55
N SER A 230 12.98 -16.13 5.54
CA SER A 230 12.85 -17.07 4.44
C SER A 230 11.40 -17.47 4.22
N GLN A 231 11.05 -17.93 3.01
CA GLN A 231 9.69 -18.39 2.72
C GLN A 231 9.28 -19.54 3.64
N GLU A 232 10.17 -20.49 3.89
CA GLU A 232 9.92 -21.60 4.81
C GLU A 232 9.58 -21.13 6.24
N THR A 233 10.31 -20.14 6.75
CA THR A 233 10.04 -19.58 8.08
C THR A 233 8.72 -18.78 8.08
N GLN A 234 8.41 -18.10 7.00
CA GLN A 234 7.13 -17.39 6.86
C GLN A 234 5.93 -18.36 6.84
N GLU A 235 6.05 -19.49 6.13
CA GLU A 235 5.04 -20.54 6.09
C GLU A 235 4.80 -21.15 7.47
N LYS A 236 5.86 -21.56 8.18
CA LYS A 236 5.76 -22.05 9.56
C LYS A 236 5.14 -21.04 10.52
N LEU A 237 5.56 -19.77 10.42
CA LEU A 237 4.99 -18.68 11.22
C LEU A 237 3.49 -18.49 10.94
N TYR A 238 3.11 -18.54 9.67
CA TYR A 238 1.71 -18.42 9.26
C TYR A 238 0.87 -19.58 9.79
N GLU A 239 1.27 -20.81 9.53
CA GLU A 239 0.50 -22.02 9.87
C GLU A 239 0.39 -22.25 11.39
N GLU A 240 1.50 -22.07 12.12
CA GLU A 240 1.56 -22.45 13.53
C GLU A 240 1.16 -21.33 14.50
N ILE A 241 1.26 -20.07 14.07
CA ILE A 241 1.08 -18.91 14.95
C ILE A 241 -0.05 -18.00 14.49
N ILE A 242 -0.01 -17.53 13.22
CA ILE A 242 -0.94 -16.50 12.72
C ILE A 242 -2.32 -17.12 12.43
N LEU A 243 -2.36 -18.22 11.70
CA LEU A 243 -3.61 -18.91 11.35
C LEU A 243 -4.41 -19.37 12.58
N PRO A 244 -3.79 -19.85 13.68
CA PRO A 244 -4.49 -20.10 14.95
C PRO A 244 -4.99 -18.84 15.69
N GLY A 245 -4.67 -17.63 15.22
CA GLY A 245 -5.15 -16.37 15.76
C GLY A 245 -4.24 -15.67 16.77
N GLU A 246 -2.99 -16.11 16.92
CA GLU A 246 -2.06 -15.43 17.80
C GLU A 246 -1.56 -14.10 17.21
N LYS A 247 -1.53 -13.06 18.03
CA LYS A 247 -1.06 -11.73 17.62
C LYS A 247 0.47 -11.66 17.65
N VAL A 248 1.05 -11.27 16.53
CA VAL A 248 2.49 -11.16 16.32
C VAL A 248 2.98 -9.74 16.53
N LYS A 249 4.09 -9.56 17.28
CA LYS A 249 4.73 -8.27 17.50
C LYS A 249 6.06 -8.19 16.75
N GLN A 250 6.44 -6.98 16.35
CA GLN A 250 7.70 -6.76 15.64
C GLN A 250 8.94 -7.21 16.43
N SER A 251 8.94 -7.08 17.77
CA SER A 251 10.04 -7.56 18.62
C SER A 251 10.23 -9.09 18.50
N GLN A 252 9.11 -9.84 18.50
CA GLN A 252 9.14 -11.30 18.35
C GLN A 252 9.65 -11.71 16.96
N ILE A 253 9.29 -10.98 15.91
CA ILE A 253 9.84 -11.24 14.57
C ILE A 253 11.34 -10.97 14.52
N ASN A 254 11.83 -9.94 15.20
CA ASN A 254 13.28 -9.69 15.28
C ASN A 254 14.01 -10.82 16.00
N GLU A 255 13.43 -11.39 17.08
CA GLU A 255 13.97 -12.55 17.78
C GLU A 255 13.92 -13.81 16.89
N LEU A 256 12.81 -14.02 16.17
CA LEU A 256 12.67 -15.12 15.21
C LEU A 256 13.74 -15.05 14.11
N LYS A 257 14.06 -13.86 13.61
CA LYS A 257 15.12 -13.65 12.64
C LYS A 257 16.49 -14.07 13.18
N VAL A 258 16.74 -13.82 14.46
CA VAL A 258 17.97 -14.31 15.11
C VAL A 258 17.98 -15.84 15.17
N LEU A 259 16.86 -16.47 15.58
CA LEU A 259 16.74 -17.94 15.59
C LEU A 259 16.94 -18.53 14.19
N GLU A 260 16.39 -17.89 13.15
CA GLU A 260 16.58 -18.32 11.75
C GLU A 260 18.06 -18.28 11.35
N THR A 261 18.79 -17.25 11.74
CA THR A 261 20.23 -17.11 11.43
C THR A 261 21.05 -18.27 12.01
N TYR A 262 20.62 -18.84 13.16
CA TYR A 262 21.25 -19.99 13.79
C TYR A 262 20.64 -21.36 13.40
N GLY A 263 19.69 -21.36 12.46
CA GLY A 263 19.00 -22.61 12.06
C GLY A 263 18.12 -23.22 13.15
N ALA A 264 17.70 -22.42 14.13
CA ALA A 264 16.99 -22.86 15.33
C ALA A 264 15.44 -22.63 15.24
N VAL A 265 14.88 -22.48 14.03
CA VAL A 265 13.43 -22.32 13.82
C VAL A 265 12.77 -23.70 13.85
N THR A 266 12.18 -24.04 14.99
CA THR A 266 11.39 -25.24 15.22
C THR A 266 10.01 -24.88 15.72
N SER A 267 9.04 -25.80 15.63
CA SER A 267 7.70 -25.58 16.18
C SER A 267 7.72 -25.26 17.68
N GLU A 268 8.65 -25.88 18.44
CA GLU A 268 8.82 -25.60 19.86
C GLU A 268 9.34 -24.18 20.11
N SER A 269 10.33 -23.72 19.33
CA SER A 269 10.85 -22.35 19.42
C SER A 269 9.79 -21.31 19.06
N LEU A 270 8.97 -21.55 18.03
CA LEU A 270 7.85 -20.70 17.65
C LEU A 270 6.81 -20.62 18.78
N GLN A 271 6.39 -21.75 19.34
CA GLN A 271 5.44 -21.76 20.44
C GLN A 271 5.96 -21.03 21.68
N THR A 272 7.23 -21.20 21.99
CA THR A 272 7.88 -20.51 23.12
C THR A 272 7.92 -19.00 22.90
N LEU A 273 8.21 -18.56 21.67
CA LEU A 273 8.37 -17.16 21.34
C LEU A 273 7.02 -16.41 21.24
N PHE A 274 5.98 -17.04 20.68
CA PHE A 274 4.72 -16.38 20.37
C PHE A 274 3.61 -16.68 21.36
N ARG A 275 3.56 -17.86 21.95
CA ARG A 275 2.57 -18.18 23.00
C ARG A 275 3.02 -17.59 24.32
N LYS A 276 2.20 -16.78 24.92
CA LYS A 276 2.43 -16.35 26.30
C LYS A 276 2.48 -17.59 27.18
N PRO A 277 3.51 -17.73 28.05
CA PRO A 277 3.43 -18.75 29.09
C PRO A 277 2.11 -18.54 29.82
N ILE A 278 1.31 -19.59 29.91
CA ILE A 278 0.09 -19.58 30.73
C ILE A 278 0.58 -19.37 32.15
N LYS A 279 0.61 -18.11 32.60
CA LYS A 279 0.81 -17.83 34.03
C LYS A 279 -0.37 -18.47 34.72
N PRO A 280 -0.16 -19.45 35.61
CA PRO A 280 -1.28 -19.99 36.37
C PRO A 280 -2.01 -18.81 37.02
N LYS A 281 -3.33 -18.76 36.85
CA LYS A 281 -4.17 -17.78 37.57
C LYS A 281 -3.99 -18.04 39.05
N VAL A 282 -3.05 -17.37 39.68
CA VAL A 282 -2.94 -17.38 41.12
C VAL A 282 -4.13 -16.57 41.62
N GLN A 283 -5.09 -17.23 42.25
CA GLN A 283 -6.15 -16.54 42.96
C GLN A 283 -5.52 -15.72 44.07
N ALA A 284 -5.81 -14.43 44.11
CA ALA A 284 -5.41 -13.62 45.23
C ALA A 284 -6.05 -14.17 46.50
N VAL A 285 -5.26 -14.62 47.45
CA VAL A 285 -5.72 -15.01 48.76
C VAL A 285 -5.66 -13.79 49.66
N THR A 286 -6.80 -13.30 50.07
CA THR A 286 -6.90 -12.21 51.05
C THR A 286 -7.00 -12.80 52.43
N ILE A 287 -6.01 -12.54 53.29
CA ILE A 287 -6.05 -12.92 54.69
C ILE A 287 -6.73 -11.79 55.47
N SER A 288 -7.80 -12.12 56.22
CA SER A 288 -8.53 -11.15 57.05
C SER A 288 -7.60 -10.53 58.10
N GLY A 289 -7.69 -9.22 58.33
CA GLY A 289 -6.94 -8.52 59.36
C GLY A 289 -7.18 -9.06 60.78
N ASP A 290 -8.38 -9.61 61.05
CA ASP A 290 -8.72 -10.23 62.31
C ASP A 290 -7.87 -11.45 62.63
N ILE A 291 -7.53 -12.27 61.57
CA ILE A 291 -6.65 -13.41 61.70
C ILE A 291 -5.20 -13.01 61.98
N LEU A 292 -4.79 -11.88 61.40
CA LEU A 292 -3.41 -11.34 61.59
C LEU A 292 -3.25 -10.60 62.89
N SER A 293 -4.34 -10.14 63.55
CA SER A 293 -4.30 -9.45 64.82
C SER A 293 -3.73 -10.33 65.95
N ASP A 294 -4.04 -11.62 65.92
CA ASP A 294 -3.52 -12.57 66.91
C ASP A 294 -2.01 -12.80 66.86
N TYR A 295 -1.37 -12.34 65.75
CA TYR A 295 0.06 -12.45 65.49
C TYR A 295 0.78 -11.12 65.33
N ALA A 296 0.13 -10.04 65.82
CA ALA A 296 0.64 -8.67 65.65
C ALA A 296 2.03 -8.42 66.28
N ASP A 297 2.41 -9.25 67.25
CA ASP A 297 3.71 -9.25 67.87
C ASP A 297 4.85 -9.72 66.96
N ILE A 298 4.54 -10.62 66.03
CA ILE A 298 5.54 -11.17 65.05
C ILE A 298 5.32 -10.69 63.64
N LEU A 299 4.21 -10.02 63.33
CA LEU A 299 3.81 -9.51 62.04
C LEU A 299 3.52 -7.99 62.09
N PRO A 300 4.56 -7.15 62.33
CA PRO A 300 4.39 -5.74 62.57
C PRO A 300 3.89 -4.94 61.32
N ASP A 301 4.14 -5.42 60.15
CA ASP A 301 3.67 -4.76 58.91
C ASP A 301 3.41 -5.78 57.77
N SER A 302 2.76 -5.29 56.68
CA SER A 302 2.41 -6.11 55.53
C SER A 302 3.62 -6.69 54.77
N LYS A 303 4.80 -6.05 54.85
CA LYS A 303 6.01 -6.57 54.20
C LYS A 303 6.58 -7.75 54.95
N GLU A 304 6.50 -7.76 56.26
CA GLU A 304 6.94 -8.85 57.10
C GLU A 304 6.02 -10.07 56.95
N VAL A 305 4.70 -9.84 56.80
CA VAL A 305 3.74 -10.88 56.47
C VAL A 305 4.12 -11.51 55.13
N GLU A 306 4.38 -10.70 54.09
CA GLU A 306 4.76 -11.21 52.78
C GLU A 306 6.08 -11.99 52.81
N ARG A 307 7.09 -11.52 53.53
CA ARG A 307 8.38 -12.15 53.69
C ARG A 307 8.26 -13.55 54.36
N LEU A 308 7.59 -13.61 55.48
CA LEU A 308 7.40 -14.86 56.23
C LEU A 308 6.54 -15.87 55.46
N PHE A 309 5.52 -15.38 54.74
CA PHE A 309 4.72 -16.24 53.87
C PHE A 309 5.52 -16.84 52.72
N LEU A 310 6.38 -16.05 52.08
CA LEU A 310 7.27 -16.55 51.02
C LEU A 310 8.27 -17.58 51.58
N GLU A 311 8.84 -17.35 52.73
CA GLU A 311 9.76 -18.27 53.42
C GLU A 311 9.07 -19.58 53.77
N PHE A 312 7.84 -19.50 54.29
CA PHE A 312 7.01 -20.70 54.54
C PHE A 312 6.73 -21.48 53.25
N LEU A 313 6.33 -20.82 52.18
CA LEU A 313 6.06 -21.48 50.89
C LEU A 313 7.29 -22.15 50.29
N GLN A 314 8.48 -21.53 50.45
CA GLN A 314 9.75 -22.12 50.02
C GLN A 314 10.08 -23.38 50.80
N THR A 315 9.94 -23.33 52.14
CA THR A 315 10.18 -24.45 53.03
C THR A 315 9.18 -25.62 52.76
N TYR A 316 7.90 -25.28 52.60
CA TYR A 316 6.86 -26.25 52.28
C TYR A 316 7.08 -26.92 50.90
N ARG A 317 7.51 -26.14 49.90
CA ARG A 317 7.87 -26.66 48.58
C ARG A 317 9.05 -27.63 48.64
N CYS A 318 10.04 -27.36 49.51
CA CYS A 318 11.17 -28.28 49.71
C CYS A 318 10.73 -29.57 50.37
N SER A 319 9.82 -29.49 51.35
CA SER A 319 9.30 -30.70 52.02
C SER A 319 8.48 -31.61 51.09
N LEU A 320 7.70 -31.02 50.17
CA LEU A 320 6.93 -31.77 49.16
C LEU A 320 7.80 -32.45 48.10
N LYS A 321 9.02 -32.01 47.90
CA LYS A 321 9.98 -32.65 46.95
C LYS A 321 10.76 -33.81 47.58
N GLN A 322 10.72 -33.95 48.91
CA GLN A 322 11.41 -34.98 49.65
C GLN A 322 10.47 -36.14 50.08
N ALA A 323 9.18 -35.99 49.91
CA ALA A 323 8.13 -36.98 50.10
C ALA A 323 7.73 -37.62 48.76
#